data_538f7e543cd381767ef0fffd3a01febd
#
_entry.id   538f7e543cd381767ef0fffd3a01febd
#
_cell.length_a   1.000
_cell.length_b   1.000
_cell.length_c   1.000
_cell.angle_alpha   90.00
_cell.angle_beta   90.00
_cell.angle_gamma   90.00
#
_symmetry.space_group_name_H-M   'P 1'
#
loop_
_entity.id
_entity.type
_entity.pdbx_description
1 polymer ?
#
loop_
_entity_poly.entity_id
_entity_poly.type
_entity_poly.pdbx_seq_one_letter_code
_entity_poly.pdbx_strand_id
1 'polypeptide(L)'
;FLNYFDSSLPFQLSFINRRSHSRSRYQVNIPKADDNYNSVRDEFTGMLKNQIAKSNNGIERSKYITFGIPAEGIAEARPRLERVEADVMGNFKRLGVPSEPMDGRARLALLHSQMHPGSREAFRFSWKDIPQTGLGTKDFIAPDSLDFRQSRTFRIGQYWGAVSCLQIMASELSDKLLAEILELDAEMTVTMHIQTVDQLKAIKTIKGKISDIGKMKVEEQRKAVRSGYDPDILPPDLITFSKDAAELLADLQSRNERMFLLTFTVVNLAPNRQRLENDVFTVGGIAQKYNCALRRLDWQQEQGFVSSLALGYNEVEIQRGMTTSSTAIFIPFMTRELRMAGQALYYGMNALSHNVIMADRKKLKSANGMYLGSTGSGKSFAAKRE
;
A
#
# COMPACT_ATOMS: atom_id res chain seq x y z
N PHE A 1 -0.58 -17.55 0.71
CA PHE A 1 0.46 -16.63 1.20
C PHE A 1 0.18 -16.19 2.64
N LEU A 2 -0.96 -15.53 2.94
CA LEU A 2 -1.26 -15.02 4.29
C LEU A 2 -1.24 -16.12 5.36
N ASN A 3 -1.72 -17.30 5.07
CA ASN A 3 -1.75 -18.44 6.00
C ASN A 3 -0.36 -19.01 6.32
N TYR A 4 0.69 -18.55 5.64
CA TYR A 4 2.08 -18.88 5.98
C TYR A 4 2.51 -18.21 7.31
N PHE A 5 2.01 -17.00 7.58
CA PHE A 5 2.38 -16.24 8.77
C PHE A 5 1.61 -16.74 9.99
N ASP A 6 2.32 -17.12 11.02
CA ASP A 6 1.74 -17.48 12.31
C ASP A 6 1.67 -16.28 13.28
N SER A 7 1.19 -16.50 14.49
CA SER A 7 1.03 -15.42 15.49
C SER A 7 2.35 -14.84 16.00
N SER A 8 3.48 -15.52 15.77
CA SER A 8 4.82 -15.07 16.18
C SER A 8 5.48 -14.16 15.14
N LEU A 9 4.89 -14.05 13.93
CA LEU A 9 5.46 -13.34 12.80
C LEU A 9 4.52 -12.24 12.32
N PRO A 10 4.42 -11.10 13.03
CA PRO A 10 3.72 -9.93 12.50
C PRO A 10 4.46 -9.38 11.28
N PHE A 11 3.71 -8.87 10.32
CA PHE A 11 4.29 -8.25 9.14
C PHE A 11 3.57 -6.96 8.78
N GLN A 12 4.30 -6.11 8.08
CA GLN A 12 3.84 -4.81 7.62
C GLN A 12 3.90 -4.78 6.10
N LEU A 13 2.82 -4.35 5.47
CA LEU A 13 2.80 -3.97 4.07
C LEU A 13 2.85 -2.45 3.97
N SER A 14 3.77 -1.92 3.17
CA SER A 14 3.92 -0.49 2.96
C SER A 14 3.85 -0.17 1.47
N PHE A 15 2.93 0.72 1.11
CA PHE A 15 2.75 1.25 -0.22
C PHE A 15 3.09 2.73 -0.19
N ILE A 16 4.13 3.12 -0.92
CA ILE A 16 4.68 4.47 -0.84
C ILE A 16 4.56 5.14 -2.20
N ASN A 17 3.77 6.19 -2.27
CA ASN A 17 3.64 7.08 -3.41
C ASN A 17 4.48 8.32 -3.17
N ARG A 18 5.44 8.60 -4.04
CA ARG A 18 6.33 9.76 -3.96
C ARG A 18 6.47 10.49 -5.26
N ARG A 19 6.61 11.80 -5.19
CA ARG A 19 6.98 12.59 -6.37
C ARG A 19 8.44 12.34 -6.69
N SER A 20 8.68 11.73 -7.85
CA SER A 20 10.02 11.59 -8.39
C SER A 20 10.44 12.92 -9.01
N HIS A 21 11.45 13.53 -8.45
CA HIS A 21 12.08 14.73 -9.03
C HIS A 21 13.12 14.38 -10.11
N SER A 22 13.33 13.09 -10.35
CA SER A 22 14.28 12.62 -11.37
C SER A 22 13.70 12.81 -12.77
N ARG A 23 13.86 14.02 -13.31
CA ARG A 23 13.71 14.28 -14.76
C ARG A 23 14.61 13.37 -15.61
N SER A 24 15.64 12.75 -15.00
CA SER A 24 16.62 11.92 -15.70
C SER A 24 16.12 10.53 -16.10
N ARG A 25 15.05 10.01 -15.47
CA ARG A 25 14.49 8.71 -15.87
C ARG A 25 13.82 8.72 -17.25
N TYR A 26 13.54 9.91 -17.80
CA TYR A 26 12.93 10.10 -19.11
C TYR A 26 13.79 10.99 -20.00
N GLN A 27 15.05 10.66 -20.14
CA GLN A 27 15.80 11.19 -21.28
C GLN A 27 15.26 10.51 -22.54
N VAL A 28 14.05 10.92 -22.95
CA VAL A 28 13.55 10.63 -24.26
C VAL A 28 14.27 11.59 -25.19
N ASN A 29 15.35 11.14 -25.73
CA ASN A 29 16.07 11.84 -26.75
C ASN A 29 16.29 10.87 -27.92
N ILE A 30 15.63 11.12 -29.03
CA ILE A 30 15.86 10.33 -30.23
C ILE A 30 17.18 10.75 -30.81
N PRO A 31 18.17 9.84 -30.97
CA PRO A 31 19.49 10.19 -31.48
C PRO A 31 19.36 10.83 -32.86
N LYS A 32 20.05 11.93 -33.07
CA LYS A 32 20.21 12.53 -34.40
C LYS A 32 21.03 11.63 -35.29
N ALA A 33 20.67 11.55 -36.56
CA ALA A 33 21.39 10.83 -37.56
C ALA A 33 21.79 11.78 -38.71
N ASP A 34 22.74 11.36 -39.52
CA ASP A 34 23.18 12.14 -40.69
C ASP A 34 22.20 11.91 -41.86
N ASP A 35 20.96 12.39 -41.65
CA ASP A 35 19.87 12.34 -42.63
C ASP A 35 18.98 13.59 -42.52
N ASN A 36 18.06 13.77 -43.47
CA ASN A 36 17.18 14.96 -43.54
C ASN A 36 16.02 14.91 -42.55
N TYR A 37 15.94 13.93 -41.60
CA TYR A 37 14.80 13.72 -40.72
C TYR A 37 15.00 14.22 -39.27
N ASN A 38 16.05 15.02 -39.04
CA ASN A 38 16.30 15.49 -37.66
C ASN A 38 15.23 16.44 -37.13
N SER A 39 14.57 17.21 -37.99
CA SER A 39 13.43 18.03 -37.60
C SER A 39 12.23 17.18 -37.09
N VAL A 40 11.95 16.06 -37.75
CA VAL A 40 10.90 15.11 -37.35
C VAL A 40 11.27 14.43 -36.01
N ARG A 41 12.55 14.11 -35.80
CA ARG A 41 13.03 13.57 -34.51
C ARG A 41 12.89 14.55 -33.38
N ASP A 42 13.17 15.83 -33.63
CA ASP A 42 13.01 16.90 -32.65
C ASP A 42 11.53 17.11 -32.31
N GLU A 43 10.63 17.12 -33.31
CA GLU A 43 9.18 17.23 -33.12
C GLU A 43 8.61 16.04 -32.33
N PHE A 44 9.00 14.81 -32.69
CA PHE A 44 8.56 13.61 -31.99
C PHE A 44 9.09 13.58 -30.56
N THR A 45 10.33 14.00 -30.32
CA THR A 45 10.91 14.18 -28.99
C THR A 45 10.11 15.19 -28.16
N GLY A 46 9.71 16.31 -28.78
CA GLY A 46 8.85 17.33 -28.17
C GLY A 46 7.47 16.76 -27.79
N MET A 47 6.85 16.01 -28.69
CA MET A 47 5.57 15.33 -28.44
C MET A 47 5.68 14.36 -27.25
N LEU A 48 6.71 13.52 -27.21
CA LEU A 48 6.92 12.57 -26.12
C LEU A 48 7.13 13.28 -24.78
N LYS A 49 7.92 14.36 -24.74
CA LYS A 49 8.12 15.20 -23.55
C LYS A 49 6.80 15.79 -23.06
N ASN A 50 5.95 16.25 -23.97
CA ASN A 50 4.64 16.77 -23.63
C ASN A 50 3.69 15.69 -23.08
N GLN A 51 3.71 14.47 -23.64
CA GLN A 51 2.93 13.35 -23.13
C GLN A 51 3.41 12.92 -21.75
N ILE A 52 4.73 12.86 -21.55
CA ILE A 52 5.32 12.57 -20.23
C ILE A 52 4.92 13.64 -19.20
N ALA A 53 4.88 14.91 -19.60
CA ALA A 53 4.48 15.98 -18.69
C ALA A 53 2.99 15.93 -18.31
N LYS A 54 2.13 15.37 -19.18
CA LYS A 54 0.69 15.18 -18.91
C LYS A 54 0.37 13.91 -18.14
N SER A 55 1.31 13.02 -18.00
CA SER A 55 1.12 11.73 -17.31
C SER A 55 1.39 11.85 -15.80
N ASN A 56 0.86 10.92 -15.01
CA ASN A 56 1.15 10.80 -13.57
C ASN A 56 2.58 10.28 -13.30
N ASN A 57 3.49 10.42 -14.25
CA ASN A 57 4.88 9.95 -14.15
C ASN A 57 5.71 10.68 -13.08
N GLY A 58 5.16 11.70 -12.45
CA GLY A 58 5.77 12.34 -11.29
C GLY A 58 5.68 11.50 -10.02
N ILE A 59 4.82 10.46 -9.97
CA ILE A 59 4.66 9.60 -8.80
C ILE A 59 5.32 8.25 -9.03
N GLU A 60 6.30 7.96 -8.18
CA GLU A 60 6.90 6.64 -8.04
C GLU A 60 6.16 5.85 -6.98
N ARG A 61 5.70 4.64 -7.36
CA ARG A 61 4.97 3.73 -6.48
C ARG A 61 5.86 2.57 -6.09
N SER A 62 6.15 2.46 -4.80
CA SER A 62 6.98 1.39 -4.25
C SER A 62 6.19 0.57 -3.26
N LYS A 63 6.46 -0.73 -3.19
CA LYS A 63 5.76 -1.68 -2.33
C LYS A 63 6.80 -2.45 -1.52
N TYR A 64 6.58 -2.51 -0.22
CA TYR A 64 7.49 -3.20 0.69
C TYR A 64 6.71 -4.13 1.61
N ILE A 65 7.31 -5.27 1.91
CA ILE A 65 6.92 -6.13 3.00
C ILE A 65 8.03 -6.11 4.05
N THR A 66 7.66 -5.81 5.28
CA THR A 66 8.57 -5.84 6.42
C THR A 66 8.04 -6.83 7.44
N PHE A 67 8.88 -7.73 7.91
CA PHE A 67 8.56 -8.66 8.98
C PHE A 67 9.67 -8.66 10.02
N GLY A 68 9.31 -9.01 11.24
CA GLY A 68 10.23 -9.09 12.36
C GLY A 68 9.88 -10.26 13.24
N ILE A 69 10.85 -10.69 14.02
CA ILE A 69 10.66 -11.73 15.02
C ILE A 69 11.22 -11.26 16.36
N PRO A 70 10.61 -11.61 17.47
CA PRO A 70 11.23 -11.45 18.77
C PRO A 70 12.43 -12.40 18.90
N ALA A 71 13.57 -11.87 19.32
CA ALA A 71 14.79 -12.66 19.58
C ALA A 71 15.69 -11.94 20.58
N GLU A 72 16.44 -12.69 21.36
CA GLU A 72 17.38 -12.13 22.34
C GLU A 72 18.65 -11.56 21.67
N GLY A 73 18.95 -12.00 20.44
CA GLY A 73 20.12 -11.53 19.71
C GLY A 73 20.13 -11.92 18.24
N ILE A 74 21.09 -11.31 17.50
CA ILE A 74 21.23 -11.50 16.05
C ILE A 74 21.53 -12.96 15.68
N ALA A 75 22.30 -13.68 16.51
CA ALA A 75 22.67 -15.07 16.26
C ALA A 75 21.44 -16.00 16.22
N GLU A 76 20.43 -15.73 17.06
CA GLU A 76 19.16 -16.45 17.08
C GLU A 76 18.23 -15.97 15.95
N ALA A 77 18.15 -14.65 15.75
CA ALA A 77 17.23 -14.04 14.79
C ALA A 77 17.56 -14.40 13.35
N ARG A 78 18.86 -14.39 13.01
CA ARG A 78 19.32 -14.49 11.61
C ARG A 78 18.83 -15.75 10.88
N PRO A 79 19.04 -16.98 11.38
CA PRO A 79 18.60 -18.18 10.67
C PRO A 79 17.07 -18.27 10.53
N ARG A 80 16.33 -17.74 11.51
CA ARG A 80 14.85 -17.67 11.42
C ARG A 80 14.39 -16.68 10.37
N LEU A 81 15.00 -15.49 10.31
CA LEU A 81 14.69 -14.47 9.31
C LEU A 81 15.07 -14.91 7.89
N GLU A 82 16.25 -15.53 7.69
CA GLU A 82 16.68 -16.08 6.40
C GLU A 82 15.70 -17.15 5.88
N ARG A 83 15.17 -17.98 6.77
CA ARG A 83 14.13 -18.95 6.41
C ARG A 83 12.83 -18.26 5.96
N VAL A 84 12.34 -17.29 6.74
CA VAL A 84 11.14 -16.53 6.38
C VAL A 84 11.31 -15.80 5.05
N GLU A 85 12.48 -15.18 4.84
CA GLU A 85 12.84 -14.53 3.58
C GLU A 85 12.74 -15.50 2.39
N ALA A 86 13.39 -16.68 2.51
CA ALA A 86 13.38 -17.70 1.47
C ALA A 86 11.95 -18.16 1.13
N ASP A 87 11.12 -18.38 2.14
CA ASP A 87 9.73 -18.82 1.97
C ASP A 87 8.85 -17.73 1.35
N VAL A 88 9.00 -16.48 1.78
CA VAL A 88 8.29 -15.32 1.21
C VAL A 88 8.69 -15.11 -0.25
N MET A 89 10.00 -15.14 -0.55
CA MET A 89 10.53 -15.04 -1.92
C MET A 89 10.02 -16.18 -2.82
N GLY A 90 10.00 -17.40 -2.30
CA GLY A 90 9.46 -18.59 -2.99
C GLY A 90 7.97 -18.43 -3.32
N ASN A 91 7.17 -17.88 -2.42
CA ASN A 91 5.75 -17.61 -2.64
C ASN A 91 5.54 -16.53 -3.71
N PHE A 92 6.26 -15.41 -3.67
CA PHE A 92 6.18 -14.37 -4.70
C PHE A 92 6.61 -14.90 -6.07
N LYS A 93 7.66 -15.71 -6.14
CA LYS A 93 8.09 -16.36 -7.38
C LYS A 93 7.00 -17.25 -7.99
N ARG A 94 6.27 -18.02 -7.16
CA ARG A 94 5.12 -18.83 -7.61
C ARG A 94 3.98 -17.97 -8.16
N LEU A 95 3.76 -16.78 -7.59
CA LEU A 95 2.78 -15.81 -8.06
C LEU A 95 3.26 -15.04 -9.31
N GLY A 96 4.50 -15.24 -9.77
CA GLY A 96 5.08 -14.49 -10.87
C GLY A 96 5.40 -13.04 -10.56
N VAL A 97 5.52 -12.70 -9.28
CA VAL A 97 5.84 -11.35 -8.80
C VAL A 97 7.33 -11.27 -8.48
N PRO A 98 8.11 -10.40 -9.16
CA PRO A 98 9.49 -10.17 -8.81
C PRO A 98 9.60 -9.51 -7.44
N SER A 99 10.49 -10.01 -6.60
CA SER A 99 10.77 -9.47 -5.28
C SER A 99 12.26 -9.58 -4.99
N GLU A 100 12.78 -8.62 -4.24
CA GLU A 100 14.20 -8.54 -3.88
C GLU A 100 14.33 -8.25 -2.39
N PRO A 101 15.23 -8.93 -1.66
CA PRO A 101 15.53 -8.58 -0.28
C PRO A 101 16.26 -7.22 -0.26
N MET A 102 15.92 -6.40 0.72
CA MET A 102 16.50 -5.08 0.89
C MET A 102 17.71 -5.14 1.82
N ASP A 103 18.86 -4.70 1.34
CA ASP A 103 20.05 -4.57 2.17
C ASP A 103 19.95 -3.38 3.15
N GLY A 104 20.88 -3.29 4.08
CA GLY A 104 20.89 -2.24 5.09
C GLY A 104 21.01 -0.83 4.51
N ARG A 105 21.79 -0.64 3.40
CA ARG A 105 21.92 0.66 2.75
C ARG A 105 20.63 1.06 2.05
N ALA A 106 20.00 0.15 1.33
CA ALA A 106 18.72 0.38 0.67
C ALA A 106 17.63 0.71 1.69
N ARG A 107 17.63 0.02 2.85
CA ARG A 107 16.71 0.31 3.95
C ARG A 107 16.92 1.72 4.54
N LEU A 108 18.17 2.12 4.76
CA LEU A 108 18.47 3.49 5.20
C LEU A 108 18.06 4.52 4.15
N ALA A 109 18.29 4.26 2.86
CA ALA A 109 17.83 5.12 1.78
C ALA A 109 16.30 5.26 1.75
N LEU A 110 15.56 4.16 2.01
CA LEU A 110 14.11 4.20 2.13
C LEU A 110 13.67 5.07 3.30
N LEU A 111 14.23 4.85 4.49
CA LEU A 111 13.90 5.63 5.69
C LEU A 111 14.26 7.10 5.51
N HIS A 112 15.46 7.40 5.01
CA HIS A 112 15.87 8.77 4.66
C HIS A 112 14.83 9.41 3.74
N SER A 113 14.43 8.70 2.73
CA SER A 113 13.45 9.18 1.79
C SER A 113 12.07 9.42 2.40
N GLN A 114 11.65 8.67 3.44
CA GLN A 114 10.41 8.92 4.20
C GLN A 114 10.54 10.12 5.16
N MET A 115 11.74 10.39 5.63
CA MET A 115 12.04 11.50 6.51
C MET A 115 12.31 12.83 5.79
N HIS A 116 12.61 12.79 4.48
CA HIS A 116 12.91 13.97 3.66
C HIS A 116 11.98 14.09 2.47
N PRO A 117 10.65 14.33 2.69
CA PRO A 117 9.71 14.49 1.61
C PRO A 117 10.11 15.67 0.72
N GLY A 118 10.01 15.49 -0.60
CA GLY A 118 10.35 16.52 -1.57
C GLY A 118 11.84 16.80 -1.75
N SER A 119 12.73 16.12 -1.04
CA SER A 119 14.17 16.26 -1.25
C SER A 119 14.55 15.80 -2.66
N ARG A 120 15.41 16.63 -3.30
CA ARG A 120 16.00 16.32 -4.61
C ARG A 120 17.38 15.68 -4.49
N GLU A 121 17.91 15.65 -3.29
CA GLU A 121 19.25 15.12 -3.04
C GLU A 121 19.21 13.60 -2.96
N ALA A 122 20.18 12.97 -3.61
CA ALA A 122 20.37 11.54 -3.49
C ALA A 122 20.93 11.20 -2.11
N PHE A 123 20.40 10.16 -1.48
CA PHE A 123 20.94 9.65 -0.22
C PHE A 123 22.39 9.23 -0.38
N ARG A 124 23.28 9.93 0.33
CA ARG A 124 24.72 9.68 0.32
C ARG A 124 25.11 9.04 1.64
N PHE A 125 25.39 7.75 1.60
CA PHE A 125 25.80 6.98 2.77
C PHE A 125 26.73 5.83 2.33
N SER A 126 27.78 5.64 3.10
CA SER A 126 28.66 4.47 3.04
C SER A 126 28.91 3.95 4.46
N TRP A 127 29.00 2.65 4.64
CA TRP A 127 29.37 2.05 5.93
C TRP A 127 30.73 2.53 6.46
N LYS A 128 31.61 3.02 5.57
CA LYS A 128 32.90 3.61 5.93
C LYS A 128 32.77 4.98 6.60
N ASP A 129 31.64 5.65 6.39
CA ASP A 129 31.43 7.00 6.93
C ASP A 129 31.24 6.95 8.46
N ILE A 130 30.63 5.87 9.01
CA ILE A 130 30.36 5.69 10.44
C ILE A 130 31.64 5.80 11.29
N PRO A 131 32.68 4.96 11.09
CA PRO A 131 33.89 5.06 11.87
C PRO A 131 34.72 6.33 11.59
N GLN A 132 34.55 6.95 10.41
CA GLN A 132 35.29 8.17 10.05
C GLN A 132 34.69 9.42 10.66
N THR A 133 33.36 9.50 10.78
CA THR A 133 32.66 10.67 11.27
C THR A 133 32.22 10.56 12.72
N GLY A 134 32.15 9.34 13.27
CA GLY A 134 31.56 9.05 14.58
C GLY A 134 30.04 9.17 14.62
N LEU A 135 29.38 9.42 13.47
CA LEU A 135 27.94 9.50 13.34
C LEU A 135 27.31 8.11 13.32
N GLY A 136 26.12 7.97 13.88
CA GLY A 136 25.32 6.76 13.78
C GLY A 136 24.42 6.75 12.53
N THR A 137 23.85 5.60 12.19
CA THR A 137 22.92 5.49 11.05
C THR A 137 21.72 6.43 11.17
N LYS A 138 21.31 6.76 12.40
CA LYS A 138 20.20 7.71 12.68
C LYS A 138 20.49 9.11 12.18
N ASP A 139 21.74 9.57 12.30
CA ASP A 139 22.14 10.91 11.91
C ASP A 139 22.06 11.11 10.39
N PHE A 140 22.22 10.04 9.61
CA PHE A 140 22.09 10.09 8.15
C PHE A 140 20.64 10.06 7.65
N ILE A 141 19.67 9.68 8.50
CA ILE A 141 18.26 9.61 8.12
C ILE A 141 17.39 10.65 8.84
N ALA A 142 17.92 11.31 9.86
CA ALA A 142 17.17 12.30 10.63
C ALA A 142 16.70 13.46 9.73
N PRO A 143 15.42 13.89 9.85
CA PRO A 143 14.93 15.03 9.12
C PRO A 143 15.45 16.34 9.72
N ASP A 144 15.46 17.42 8.93
CA ASP A 144 15.86 18.75 9.40
C ASP A 144 15.03 19.25 10.58
N SER A 145 13.74 18.93 10.56
CA SER A 145 12.81 19.26 11.65
C SER A 145 11.60 18.35 11.66
N LEU A 146 11.09 18.08 12.85
CA LEU A 146 9.88 17.30 13.08
C LEU A 146 9.04 17.99 14.15
N ASP A 147 7.74 18.25 13.86
CA ASP A 147 6.85 18.98 14.77
C ASP A 147 5.46 18.32 14.84
N PHE A 148 5.11 17.76 16.00
CA PHE A 148 3.85 17.10 16.30
C PHE A 148 2.96 17.87 17.28
N ARG A 149 3.18 19.17 17.47
CA ARG A 149 2.42 19.99 18.43
C ARG A 149 0.95 20.18 18.05
N GLN A 150 0.59 19.96 16.80
CA GLN A 150 -0.80 20.06 16.36
C GLN A 150 -1.51 18.71 16.52
N SER A 151 -2.78 18.74 16.98
CA SER A 151 -3.54 17.53 17.24
C SER A 151 -3.82 16.66 16.00
N ARG A 152 -3.96 17.27 14.84
CA ARG A 152 -4.46 16.61 13.61
C ARG A 152 -3.50 16.64 12.43
N THR A 153 -2.38 17.31 12.57
CA THR A 153 -1.36 17.47 11.54
C THR A 153 0.02 17.53 12.17
N PHE A 154 1.04 17.24 11.39
CA PHE A 154 2.43 17.40 11.78
C PHE A 154 3.22 18.10 10.67
N ARG A 155 4.44 18.48 10.99
CA ARG A 155 5.38 19.03 10.01
C ARG A 155 6.66 18.22 10.00
N ILE A 156 7.18 18.01 8.80
CA ILE A 156 8.47 17.38 8.55
C ILE A 156 9.22 18.23 7.51
N GLY A 157 10.30 18.88 7.94
CA GLY A 157 10.96 19.91 7.14
C GLY A 157 9.96 20.98 6.72
N GLN A 158 9.83 21.20 5.41
CA GLN A 158 8.89 22.17 4.83
C GLN A 158 7.51 21.57 4.54
N TYR A 159 7.31 20.24 4.71
CA TYR A 159 6.08 19.56 4.38
C TYR A 159 5.10 19.51 5.55
N TRP A 160 3.82 19.54 5.20
CA TRP A 160 2.72 19.26 6.10
C TRP A 160 2.33 17.79 5.96
N GLY A 161 2.05 17.15 7.07
CA GLY A 161 1.62 15.76 7.12
C GLY A 161 0.36 15.56 7.95
N ALA A 162 -0.40 14.53 7.61
CA ALA A 162 -1.52 14.05 8.41
C ALA A 162 -1.58 12.53 8.35
N VAL A 163 -1.74 11.91 9.50
CA VAL A 163 -1.98 10.48 9.61
C VAL A 163 -3.44 10.22 9.90
N SER A 164 -4.01 9.30 9.15
CA SER A 164 -5.37 8.84 9.31
C SER A 164 -5.42 7.33 9.40
N CYS A 165 -6.40 6.79 10.12
CA CYS A 165 -6.69 5.37 10.17
C CYS A 165 -7.93 5.07 9.32
N LEU A 166 -7.90 4.00 8.54
CA LEU A 166 -9.06 3.52 7.80
C LEU A 166 -9.88 2.60 8.69
N GLN A 167 -11.09 3.04 9.00
CA GLN A 167 -12.10 2.22 9.68
C GLN A 167 -12.96 1.51 8.63
N ILE A 168 -12.90 0.21 8.63
CA ILE A 168 -13.65 -0.65 7.72
C ILE A 168 -14.99 -0.95 8.38
N MET A 169 -16.09 -0.48 7.80
CA MET A 169 -17.45 -0.73 8.26
C MET A 169 -18.18 -1.74 7.36
N ALA A 170 -17.69 -1.91 6.13
CA ALA A 170 -18.25 -2.85 5.18
C ALA A 170 -18.13 -4.29 5.68
N SER A 171 -19.16 -5.10 5.44
CA SER A 171 -19.12 -6.55 5.61
C SER A 171 -18.28 -7.21 4.50
N GLU A 172 -18.42 -6.70 3.28
CA GLU A 172 -17.63 -7.11 2.11
C GLU A 172 -16.80 -5.94 1.60
N LEU A 173 -15.56 -6.20 1.30
CA LEU A 173 -14.60 -5.22 0.78
C LEU A 173 -14.39 -5.42 -0.72
N SER A 174 -14.05 -4.34 -1.41
CA SER A 174 -13.63 -4.38 -2.80
C SER A 174 -12.12 -4.20 -2.90
N ASP A 175 -11.48 -4.97 -3.78
CA ASP A 175 -10.08 -4.84 -4.17
C ASP A 175 -9.76 -3.46 -4.78
N LYS A 176 -10.79 -2.77 -5.29
CA LYS A 176 -10.67 -1.43 -5.88
C LYS A 176 -10.34 -0.34 -4.87
N LEU A 177 -10.71 -0.52 -3.59
CA LEU A 177 -10.48 0.50 -2.54
C LEU A 177 -9.01 0.91 -2.47
N LEU A 178 -8.12 -0.06 -2.27
CA LEU A 178 -6.68 0.21 -2.17
C LEU A 178 -6.10 0.71 -3.50
N ALA A 179 -6.57 0.15 -4.61
CA ALA A 179 -6.13 0.57 -5.94
C ALA A 179 -6.46 2.05 -6.20
N GLU A 180 -7.71 2.47 -5.98
CA GLU A 180 -8.13 3.88 -6.18
C GLU A 180 -7.38 4.84 -5.26
N ILE A 181 -7.12 4.46 -4.00
CA ILE A 181 -6.31 5.29 -3.08
C ILE A 181 -4.89 5.46 -3.63
N LEU A 182 -4.24 4.37 -4.06
CA LEU A 182 -2.86 4.41 -4.51
C LEU A 182 -2.69 5.03 -5.91
N GLU A 183 -3.77 5.17 -6.69
CA GLU A 183 -3.76 5.85 -8.00
C GLU A 183 -3.82 7.37 -7.90
N LEU A 184 -4.13 7.93 -6.73
CA LEU A 184 -4.17 9.37 -6.53
C LEU A 184 -2.82 10.05 -6.83
N ASP A 185 -2.89 11.26 -7.42
CA ASP A 185 -1.74 12.17 -7.61
C ASP A 185 -1.39 12.89 -6.30
N ALA A 186 -1.04 12.12 -5.28
CA ALA A 186 -0.68 12.60 -3.95
C ALA A 186 0.52 11.85 -3.39
N GLU A 187 1.37 12.56 -2.66
CA GLU A 187 2.42 11.91 -1.87
C GLU A 187 1.78 11.29 -0.64
N MET A 188 1.86 9.98 -0.55
CA MET A 188 1.27 9.25 0.57
C MET A 188 2.01 7.96 0.87
N THR A 189 1.86 7.52 2.11
CA THR A 189 2.24 6.17 2.54
C THR A 189 1.00 5.47 3.09
N VAL A 190 0.62 4.37 2.48
CA VAL A 190 -0.41 3.48 3.01
C VAL A 190 0.29 2.31 3.69
N THR A 191 -0.05 2.09 4.95
CA THR A 191 0.60 1.04 5.75
C THR A 191 -0.45 0.13 6.36
N MET A 192 -0.22 -1.16 6.23
CA MET A 192 -1.03 -2.19 6.87
C MET A 192 -0.15 -3.04 7.78
N HIS A 193 -0.42 -2.99 9.08
CA HIS A 193 0.14 -3.93 10.05
C HIS A 193 -0.80 -5.10 10.20
N ILE A 194 -0.30 -6.28 9.97
CA ILE A 194 -1.07 -7.52 9.97
C ILE A 194 -0.46 -8.48 10.98
N GLN A 195 -1.26 -8.84 11.97
CA GLN A 195 -0.87 -9.78 12.99
C GLN A 195 -1.82 -10.98 12.96
N THR A 196 -1.28 -12.18 12.77
CA THR A 196 -2.07 -13.40 12.82
C THR A 196 -2.47 -13.68 14.27
N VAL A 197 -3.73 -14.00 14.50
CA VAL A 197 -4.22 -14.46 15.80
C VAL A 197 -4.05 -15.99 15.87
N ASP A 198 -3.60 -16.49 17.02
CA ASP A 198 -3.57 -17.93 17.26
C ASP A 198 -4.96 -18.55 17.04
N GLN A 199 -5.02 -19.67 16.30
CA GLN A 199 -6.28 -20.25 15.85
C GLN A 199 -7.18 -20.67 17.02
N LEU A 200 -6.59 -21.27 18.06
CA LEU A 200 -7.36 -21.70 19.23
C LEU A 200 -7.88 -20.49 20.00
N LYS A 201 -7.06 -19.45 20.13
CA LYS A 201 -7.45 -18.19 20.77
C LYS A 201 -8.55 -17.49 19.99
N ALA A 202 -8.44 -17.44 18.66
CA ALA A 202 -9.47 -16.87 17.78
C ALA A 202 -10.82 -17.58 17.96
N ILE A 203 -10.84 -18.90 17.84
CA ILE A 203 -12.05 -19.73 18.02
C ILE A 203 -12.65 -19.52 19.41
N LYS A 204 -11.83 -19.51 20.48
CA LYS A 204 -12.30 -19.28 21.85
C LYS A 204 -12.94 -17.89 21.99
N THR A 205 -12.32 -16.87 21.42
CA THR A 205 -12.83 -15.48 21.46
C THR A 205 -14.18 -15.38 20.76
N ILE A 206 -14.32 -15.96 19.56
CA ILE A 206 -15.59 -15.92 18.83
C ILE A 206 -16.69 -16.70 19.54
N LYS A 207 -16.38 -17.89 20.10
CA LYS A 207 -17.33 -18.64 20.94
C LYS A 207 -17.81 -17.82 22.15
N GLY A 208 -16.89 -17.10 22.79
CA GLY A 208 -17.24 -16.17 23.87
C GLY A 208 -18.21 -15.08 23.40
N LYS A 209 -17.96 -14.45 22.26
CA LYS A 209 -18.85 -13.43 21.66
C LYS A 209 -20.21 -13.99 21.31
N ILE A 210 -20.29 -15.19 20.75
CA ILE A 210 -21.57 -15.87 20.45
C ILE A 210 -22.37 -16.08 21.76
N SER A 211 -21.70 -16.51 22.84
CA SER A 211 -22.33 -16.66 24.16
C SER A 211 -22.87 -15.32 24.69
N ASP A 212 -22.12 -14.23 24.55
CA ASP A 212 -22.55 -12.92 25.00
C ASP A 212 -23.73 -12.39 24.16
N ILE A 213 -23.72 -12.59 22.85
CA ILE A 213 -24.86 -12.30 21.97
C ILE A 213 -26.09 -13.12 22.40
N GLY A 214 -25.91 -14.38 22.76
CA GLY A 214 -26.98 -15.25 23.30
C GLY A 214 -27.60 -14.68 24.57
N LYS A 215 -26.79 -14.18 25.52
CA LYS A 215 -27.27 -13.48 26.72
C LYS A 215 -28.07 -12.22 26.38
N MET A 216 -27.55 -11.40 25.44
CA MET A 216 -28.27 -10.19 25.00
C MET A 216 -29.61 -10.53 24.36
N LYS A 217 -29.73 -11.60 23.58
CA LYS A 217 -30.98 -12.08 23.03
C LYS A 217 -31.99 -12.42 24.13
N VAL A 218 -31.57 -13.16 25.15
CA VAL A 218 -32.42 -13.53 26.29
C VAL A 218 -32.87 -12.29 27.07
N GLU A 219 -32.00 -11.30 27.23
CA GLU A 219 -32.36 -10.04 27.90
C GLU A 219 -33.40 -9.23 27.09
N GLU A 220 -33.25 -9.12 25.80
CA GLU A 220 -34.21 -8.44 24.92
C GLU A 220 -35.56 -9.18 24.89
N GLN A 221 -35.57 -10.51 24.85
CA GLN A 221 -36.77 -11.31 24.94
C GLN A 221 -37.52 -11.07 26.29
N ARG A 222 -36.77 -11.02 27.40
CA ARG A 222 -37.36 -10.71 28.74
C ARG A 222 -37.93 -9.31 28.79
N LYS A 223 -37.26 -8.32 28.14
CA LYS A 223 -37.79 -6.96 28.05
C LYS A 223 -39.09 -6.91 27.25
N ALA A 224 -39.11 -7.59 26.08
CA ALA A 224 -40.30 -7.67 25.24
C ALA A 224 -41.49 -8.24 26.00
N VAL A 225 -41.32 -9.37 26.68
CA VAL A 225 -42.35 -9.99 27.50
C VAL A 225 -42.88 -9.03 28.59
N ARG A 226 -41.98 -8.34 29.30
CA ARG A 226 -42.38 -7.35 30.34
C ARG A 226 -43.14 -6.17 29.76
N SER A 227 -42.89 -5.81 28.51
CA SER A 227 -43.53 -4.69 27.81
C SER A 227 -44.77 -5.12 27.01
N GLY A 228 -45.17 -6.40 27.07
CA GLY A 228 -46.33 -6.94 26.35
C GLY A 228 -46.11 -7.14 24.84
N TYR A 229 -44.88 -7.16 24.37
CA TYR A 229 -44.50 -7.44 22.98
C TYR A 229 -44.15 -8.91 22.79
N ASP A 230 -44.21 -9.36 21.53
CA ASP A 230 -43.81 -10.71 21.14
C ASP A 230 -42.29 -10.90 21.38
N PRO A 231 -41.86 -11.91 22.18
CA PRO A 231 -40.46 -12.19 22.48
C PRO A 231 -39.65 -12.66 21.26
N ASP A 232 -40.30 -13.07 20.16
CA ASP A 232 -39.63 -13.48 18.93
C ASP A 232 -39.23 -12.27 18.08
N ILE A 233 -39.70 -11.07 18.37
CA ILE A 233 -39.30 -9.84 17.72
C ILE A 233 -38.02 -9.32 18.36
N LEU A 234 -36.89 -9.72 17.80
CA LEU A 234 -35.57 -9.25 18.22
C LEU A 234 -35.11 -8.06 17.39
N PRO A 235 -34.25 -7.17 17.94
CA PRO A 235 -33.59 -6.13 17.15
C PRO A 235 -32.86 -6.71 15.95
N PRO A 236 -33.03 -6.15 14.73
CA PRO A 236 -32.40 -6.64 13.50
C PRO A 236 -30.88 -6.79 13.62
N ASP A 237 -30.22 -5.85 14.29
CA ASP A 237 -28.78 -5.87 14.51
C ASP A 237 -28.33 -7.11 15.28
N LEU A 238 -29.10 -7.53 16.28
CA LEU A 238 -28.77 -8.68 17.12
C LEU A 238 -28.90 -10.01 16.35
N ILE A 239 -29.86 -10.07 15.43
CA ILE A 239 -30.04 -11.20 14.52
C ILE A 239 -28.84 -11.30 13.58
N THR A 240 -28.49 -10.17 12.97
CA THR A 240 -27.35 -10.08 12.02
C THR A 240 -26.03 -10.45 12.71
N PHE A 241 -25.73 -9.85 13.87
CA PHE A 241 -24.50 -10.16 14.61
C PHE A 241 -24.41 -11.63 15.02
N SER A 242 -25.54 -12.25 15.37
CA SER A 242 -25.58 -13.66 15.71
C SER A 242 -25.24 -14.55 14.51
N LYS A 243 -25.78 -14.21 13.35
CA LYS A 243 -25.52 -14.92 12.09
C LYS A 243 -24.06 -14.77 11.67
N ASP A 244 -23.57 -13.54 11.62
CA ASP A 244 -22.19 -13.23 11.21
C ASP A 244 -21.16 -13.91 12.13
N ALA A 245 -21.41 -13.93 13.44
CA ALA A 245 -20.53 -14.60 14.39
C ALA A 245 -20.51 -16.13 14.21
N ALA A 246 -21.67 -16.73 13.89
CA ALA A 246 -21.78 -18.16 13.63
C ALA A 246 -21.08 -18.54 12.30
N GLU A 247 -21.26 -17.74 11.25
CA GLU A 247 -20.59 -17.92 9.96
C GLU A 247 -19.07 -17.78 10.11
N LEU A 248 -18.59 -16.74 10.82
CA LEU A 248 -17.18 -16.57 11.11
C LEU A 248 -16.59 -17.77 11.87
N LEU A 249 -17.32 -18.32 12.84
CA LEU A 249 -16.89 -19.50 13.58
C LEU A 249 -16.78 -20.72 12.64
N ALA A 250 -17.75 -20.91 11.77
CA ALA A 250 -17.76 -22.02 10.80
C ALA A 250 -16.57 -21.88 9.81
N ASP A 251 -16.27 -20.67 9.34
CA ASP A 251 -15.15 -20.39 8.46
C ASP A 251 -13.80 -20.70 9.12
N LEU A 252 -13.62 -20.27 10.36
CA LEU A 252 -12.42 -20.55 11.13
C LEU A 252 -12.23 -22.05 11.44
N GLN A 253 -13.31 -22.83 11.54
CA GLN A 253 -13.25 -24.25 11.85
C GLN A 253 -13.15 -25.16 10.61
N SER A 254 -13.75 -24.76 9.50
CA SER A 254 -13.96 -25.67 8.34
C SER A 254 -13.28 -25.23 7.04
N ARG A 255 -12.96 -23.94 6.85
CA ARG A 255 -12.51 -23.41 5.55
C ARG A 255 -11.04 -23.04 5.48
N ASN A 256 -10.21 -23.49 6.43
CA ASN A 256 -8.79 -23.09 6.51
C ASN A 256 -8.58 -21.57 6.57
N GLU A 257 -9.59 -20.83 7.03
CA GLU A 257 -9.51 -19.41 7.31
C GLU A 257 -8.76 -19.17 8.63
N ARG A 258 -7.98 -18.11 8.67
CA ARG A 258 -7.33 -17.61 9.89
C ARG A 258 -7.85 -16.23 10.23
N MET A 259 -7.70 -15.84 11.47
CA MET A 259 -8.04 -14.51 11.93
C MET A 259 -6.78 -13.64 12.02
N PHE A 260 -6.88 -12.45 11.48
CA PHE A 260 -5.85 -11.41 11.52
C PHE A 260 -6.37 -10.18 12.23
N LEU A 261 -5.49 -9.49 12.93
CA LEU A 261 -5.71 -8.13 13.41
C LEU A 261 -5.00 -7.18 12.43
N LEU A 262 -5.77 -6.27 11.85
CA LEU A 262 -5.29 -5.33 10.84
C LEU A 262 -5.38 -3.90 11.38
N THR A 263 -4.26 -3.18 11.38
CA THR A 263 -4.21 -1.72 11.47
C THR A 263 -3.92 -1.15 10.10
N PHE A 264 -4.79 -0.29 9.61
CA PHE A 264 -4.65 0.34 8.29
C PHE A 264 -4.48 1.84 8.46
N THR A 265 -3.32 2.37 8.15
CA THR A 265 -3.00 3.80 8.25
C THR A 265 -2.67 4.41 6.89
N VAL A 266 -3.01 5.68 6.73
CA VAL A 266 -2.67 6.50 5.56
C VAL A 266 -1.99 7.76 6.06
N VAL A 267 -0.76 7.98 5.64
CA VAL A 267 -0.02 9.23 5.83
C VAL A 267 -0.08 10.01 4.53
N ASN A 268 -0.66 11.19 4.56
CA ASN A 268 -0.60 12.14 3.47
C ASN A 268 0.46 13.19 3.74
N LEU A 269 1.24 13.56 2.72
CA LEU A 269 2.27 14.59 2.78
C LEU A 269 2.04 15.61 1.67
N ALA A 270 2.16 16.89 1.97
CA ALA A 270 1.98 17.95 0.98
C ALA A 270 2.86 19.19 1.29
N PRO A 271 3.25 19.96 0.26
CA PRO A 271 4.09 21.15 0.46
C PRO A 271 3.36 22.29 1.18
N ASN A 272 2.04 22.28 1.21
CA ASN A 272 1.23 23.26 1.94
C ASN A 272 -0.02 22.63 2.55
N ARG A 273 -0.60 23.30 3.54
CA ARG A 273 -1.76 22.81 4.29
C ARG A 273 -3.00 22.64 3.43
N GLN A 274 -3.26 23.54 2.49
CA GLN A 274 -4.44 23.44 1.62
C GLN A 274 -4.41 22.18 0.75
N ARG A 275 -3.27 21.87 0.16
CA ARG A 275 -3.08 20.63 -0.61
C ARG A 275 -3.26 19.41 0.27
N LEU A 276 -2.69 19.41 1.49
CA LEU A 276 -2.85 18.32 2.45
C LEU A 276 -4.33 18.06 2.76
N GLU A 277 -5.10 19.11 3.07
CA GLU A 277 -6.53 18.97 3.37
C GLU A 277 -7.30 18.40 2.18
N ASN A 278 -7.01 18.85 0.96
CA ASN A 278 -7.61 18.33 -0.26
C ASN A 278 -7.28 16.85 -0.49
N ASP A 279 -6.01 16.46 -0.30
CA ASP A 279 -5.57 15.08 -0.48
C ASP A 279 -6.25 14.16 0.54
N VAL A 280 -6.31 14.54 1.81
CA VAL A 280 -7.01 13.78 2.86
C VAL A 280 -8.51 13.69 2.59
N PHE A 281 -9.14 14.78 2.14
CA PHE A 281 -10.55 14.79 1.78
C PHE A 281 -10.84 13.82 0.62
N THR A 282 -9.99 13.81 -0.41
CA THR A 282 -10.12 12.91 -1.55
C THR A 282 -10.01 11.44 -1.15
N VAL A 283 -9.01 11.10 -0.31
CA VAL A 283 -8.87 9.73 0.24
C VAL A 283 -10.12 9.36 1.06
N GLY A 284 -10.63 10.31 1.86
CA GLY A 284 -11.86 10.12 2.64
C GLY A 284 -13.08 9.85 1.77
N GLY A 285 -13.22 10.54 0.64
CA GLY A 285 -14.29 10.32 -0.35
C GLY A 285 -14.22 8.92 -0.98
N ILE A 286 -13.01 8.45 -1.33
CA ILE A 286 -12.82 7.08 -1.82
C ILE A 286 -13.18 6.07 -0.73
N ALA A 287 -12.75 6.28 0.52
CA ALA A 287 -13.09 5.38 1.62
C ALA A 287 -14.62 5.27 1.80
N GLN A 288 -15.34 6.39 1.77
CA GLN A 288 -16.82 6.42 1.89
C GLN A 288 -17.51 5.66 0.76
N LYS A 289 -17.02 5.76 -0.47
CA LYS A 289 -17.53 5.00 -1.63
C LYS A 289 -17.56 3.49 -1.38
N TYR A 290 -16.64 2.98 -0.56
CA TYR A 290 -16.50 1.57 -0.21
C TYR A 290 -16.97 1.23 1.22
N ASN A 291 -17.88 2.01 1.79
CA ASN A 291 -18.38 1.84 3.16
C ASN A 291 -17.25 1.75 4.20
N CYS A 292 -16.24 2.58 4.03
CA CYS A 292 -15.14 2.77 4.99
C CYS A 292 -15.11 4.23 5.43
N ALA A 293 -14.54 4.51 6.59
CA ALA A 293 -14.33 5.87 7.08
C ALA A 293 -12.85 6.14 7.31
N LEU A 294 -12.35 7.24 6.75
CA LEU A 294 -11.00 7.70 7.04
C LEU A 294 -11.07 8.64 8.25
N ARG A 295 -10.46 8.23 9.37
CA ARG A 295 -10.44 8.98 10.62
C ARG A 295 -9.02 9.47 10.91
N ARG A 296 -8.82 10.78 11.06
CA ARG A 296 -7.53 11.31 11.51
C ARG A 296 -7.23 10.82 12.92
N LEU A 297 -5.96 10.58 13.16
CA LEU A 297 -5.47 10.22 14.49
C LEU A 297 -5.27 11.52 15.31
N ASP A 298 -6.31 11.92 16.04
CA ASP A 298 -6.24 13.12 16.88
C ASP A 298 -5.30 12.85 18.06
N TRP A 299 -4.28 13.72 18.24
CA TRP A 299 -3.22 13.62 19.26
C TRP A 299 -2.31 12.38 19.17
N GLN A 300 -2.43 11.60 18.07
CA GLN A 300 -1.64 10.39 17.82
C GLN A 300 -0.90 10.48 16.47
N GLN A 301 -0.60 11.69 16.01
CA GLN A 301 0.08 11.89 14.72
C GLN A 301 1.50 11.34 14.73
N GLU A 302 2.21 11.45 15.85
CA GLU A 302 3.55 10.89 16.02
C GLU A 302 3.53 9.37 15.96
N GLN A 303 2.69 8.73 16.78
CA GLN A 303 2.52 7.27 16.82
C GLN A 303 2.12 6.72 15.44
N GLY A 304 1.19 7.40 14.78
CA GLY A 304 0.77 7.03 13.43
C GLY A 304 1.89 7.17 12.40
N PHE A 305 2.67 8.25 12.47
CA PHE A 305 3.81 8.46 11.56
C PHE A 305 4.91 7.41 11.79
N VAL A 306 5.30 7.14 13.04
CA VAL A 306 6.28 6.10 13.38
C VAL A 306 5.81 4.74 12.88
N SER A 307 4.53 4.40 13.09
CA SER A 307 3.94 3.16 12.59
C SER A 307 3.92 3.07 11.06
N SER A 308 3.97 4.19 10.35
CA SER A 308 3.99 4.20 8.88
C SER A 308 5.37 3.93 8.28
N LEU A 309 6.42 4.08 9.06
CA LEU A 309 7.78 3.78 8.61
C LEU A 309 7.94 2.28 8.39
N ALA A 310 8.73 1.89 7.39
CA ALA A 310 8.94 0.47 7.04
C ALA A 310 9.84 -0.26 8.08
N LEU A 311 9.44 -0.19 9.36
CA LEU A 311 10.19 -0.75 10.49
C LEU A 311 9.57 -2.02 11.06
N GLY A 312 8.33 -2.36 10.69
CA GLY A 312 7.59 -3.48 11.27
C GLY A 312 7.07 -3.21 12.68
N TYR A 313 7.00 -1.93 13.08
CA TYR A 313 6.60 -1.50 14.42
C TYR A 313 5.30 -0.71 14.37
N ASN A 314 4.33 -1.04 15.23
CA ASN A 314 3.01 -0.42 15.26
C ASN A 314 2.69 0.11 16.67
N GLU A 315 2.50 1.42 16.79
CA GLU A 315 2.05 2.10 18.01
C GLU A 315 0.56 2.45 17.98
N VAL A 316 -0.12 2.19 16.84
CA VAL A 316 -1.54 2.48 16.70
C VAL A 316 -2.35 1.27 17.14
N GLU A 317 -3.10 1.41 18.23
CA GLU A 317 -3.89 0.32 18.82
C GLU A 317 -5.22 0.04 18.11
N ILE A 318 -5.59 0.85 17.10
CA ILE A 318 -6.82 0.68 16.33
C ILE A 318 -6.66 -0.53 15.41
N GLN A 319 -7.34 -1.62 15.75
CA GLN A 319 -7.24 -2.88 15.03
C GLN A 319 -8.63 -3.37 14.61
N ARG A 320 -8.70 -3.98 13.42
CA ARG A 320 -9.86 -4.69 12.91
C ARG A 320 -9.55 -6.17 12.78
N GLY A 321 -10.42 -7.02 13.36
CA GLY A 321 -10.37 -8.46 13.09
C GLY A 321 -10.87 -8.78 11.69
N MET A 322 -10.13 -9.56 10.92
CA MET A 322 -10.43 -9.94 9.54
C MET A 322 -10.04 -11.40 9.30
N THR A 323 -10.73 -12.07 8.38
CA THR A 323 -10.38 -13.42 7.92
C THR A 323 -9.29 -13.38 6.85
N THR A 324 -8.74 -14.54 6.49
CA THR A 324 -7.75 -14.66 5.40
C THR A 324 -8.29 -14.06 4.09
N SER A 325 -9.50 -14.44 3.68
CA SER A 325 -10.11 -13.96 2.45
C SER A 325 -10.34 -12.45 2.45
N SER A 326 -10.86 -11.90 3.55
CA SER A 326 -11.06 -10.46 3.68
C SER A 326 -9.74 -9.68 3.69
N THR A 327 -8.69 -10.23 4.32
CA THR A 327 -7.36 -9.59 4.34
C THR A 327 -6.69 -9.66 2.96
N ALA A 328 -6.91 -10.74 2.21
CA ALA A 328 -6.34 -10.93 0.88
C ALA A 328 -6.84 -9.91 -0.15
N ILE A 329 -7.99 -9.29 0.07
CA ILE A 329 -8.54 -8.24 -0.80
C ILE A 329 -7.62 -7.01 -0.86
N PHE A 330 -6.89 -6.72 0.21
CA PHE A 330 -5.93 -5.60 0.23
C PHE A 330 -4.60 -5.89 -0.46
N ILE A 331 -4.43 -7.06 -1.08
CA ILE A 331 -3.25 -7.30 -1.91
C ILE A 331 -3.45 -6.55 -3.23
N PRO A 332 -2.67 -5.49 -3.49
CA PRO A 332 -2.88 -4.68 -4.68
C PRO A 332 -2.30 -5.41 -5.88
N PHE A 333 -3.09 -6.21 -6.53
CA PHE A 333 -2.88 -6.54 -7.93
C PHE A 333 -3.24 -5.31 -8.76
N MET A 334 -2.37 -4.30 -8.62
CA MET A 334 -2.57 -3.03 -9.31
C MET A 334 -2.20 -3.18 -10.77
N THR A 335 -2.58 -2.18 -11.54
CA THR A 335 -2.25 -2.00 -12.93
C THR A 335 -0.81 -2.42 -13.22
N ARG A 336 -0.64 -3.35 -14.13
CA ARG A 336 0.69 -3.75 -14.57
C ARG A 336 1.27 -2.62 -15.42
N GLU A 337 2.35 -2.03 -14.94
CA GLU A 337 3.10 -1.05 -15.69
C GLU A 337 4.01 -1.76 -16.71
N LEU A 338 3.88 -1.39 -17.97
CA LEU A 338 4.81 -1.87 -19.00
C LEU A 338 5.79 -0.74 -19.32
N ARG A 339 6.96 -0.84 -18.71
CA ARG A 339 8.00 0.16 -18.85
C ARG A 339 9.36 -0.50 -18.96
N MET A 340 9.95 -0.36 -20.13
CA MET A 340 11.27 -0.89 -20.44
C MET A 340 12.24 0.24 -20.70
N ALA A 341 13.48 0.09 -20.27
CA ALA A 341 14.57 1.02 -20.57
C ALA A 341 15.28 0.63 -21.89
N GLY A 342 16.01 1.57 -22.48
CA GLY A 342 16.78 1.36 -23.69
C GLY A 342 16.03 1.76 -24.96
N GLN A 343 16.02 0.90 -25.98
CA GLN A 343 15.37 1.17 -27.28
C GLN A 343 13.86 0.92 -27.25
N ALA A 344 13.18 1.38 -26.18
CA ALA A 344 11.75 1.20 -26.03
C ALA A 344 10.97 2.23 -26.86
N LEU A 345 9.93 1.77 -27.53
CA LEU A 345 8.98 2.61 -28.25
C LEU A 345 7.82 3.05 -27.32
N TYR A 346 7.30 4.23 -27.59
CA TYR A 346 6.11 4.73 -26.90
C TYR A 346 4.84 4.15 -27.55
N TYR A 347 4.04 3.44 -26.78
CA TYR A 347 2.78 2.82 -27.24
C TYR A 347 1.54 3.62 -26.87
N GLY A 348 1.60 4.38 -25.80
CA GLY A 348 0.46 5.15 -25.30
C GLY A 348 0.55 5.43 -23.82
N MET A 349 -0.59 5.76 -23.24
CA MET A 349 -0.75 5.94 -21.78
C MET A 349 -1.62 4.82 -21.22
N ASN A 350 -1.24 4.31 -20.06
CA ASN A 350 -2.06 3.36 -19.32
C ASN A 350 -3.38 4.04 -18.92
N ALA A 351 -4.51 3.42 -19.26
CA ALA A 351 -5.83 4.01 -19.02
C ALA A 351 -6.17 4.21 -17.54
N LEU A 352 -5.55 3.42 -16.66
CA LEU A 352 -5.80 3.47 -15.21
C LEU A 352 -4.77 4.33 -14.49
N SER A 353 -3.49 4.03 -14.65
CA SER A 353 -2.42 4.75 -13.94
C SER A 353 -2.01 6.06 -14.59
N HIS A 354 -2.45 6.32 -15.82
CA HIS A 354 -2.02 7.46 -16.65
C HIS A 354 -0.49 7.57 -16.81
N ASN A 355 0.23 6.46 -16.63
CA ASN A 355 1.66 6.38 -16.88
C ASN A 355 1.93 6.03 -18.36
N VAL A 356 3.07 6.46 -18.88
CA VAL A 356 3.46 6.11 -20.25
C VAL A 356 3.79 4.63 -20.37
N ILE A 357 3.30 4.02 -21.45
CA ILE A 357 3.65 2.66 -21.84
C ILE A 357 4.84 2.74 -22.79
N MET A 358 5.97 2.19 -22.36
CA MET A 358 7.21 2.12 -23.14
C MET A 358 7.66 0.66 -23.20
N ALA A 359 7.78 0.09 -24.39
CA ALA A 359 8.18 -1.30 -24.56
C ALA A 359 9.22 -1.46 -25.67
N ASP A 360 10.21 -2.30 -25.40
CA ASP A 360 11.12 -2.84 -26.40
C ASP A 360 10.63 -4.25 -26.77
N ARG A 361 9.94 -4.36 -27.92
CA ARG A 361 9.35 -5.63 -28.36
C ARG A 361 10.38 -6.74 -28.54
N LYS A 362 11.63 -6.39 -28.88
CA LYS A 362 12.71 -7.36 -29.04
C LYS A 362 13.09 -8.06 -27.74
N LYS A 363 12.80 -7.43 -26.60
CA LYS A 363 13.04 -7.98 -25.25
C LYS A 363 11.83 -8.70 -24.65
N LEU A 364 10.68 -8.67 -25.31
CA LEU A 364 9.51 -9.42 -24.85
C LEU A 364 9.69 -10.90 -25.14
N LYS A 365 9.10 -11.76 -24.28
CA LYS A 365 9.10 -13.22 -24.46
C LYS A 365 8.50 -13.64 -25.81
N SER A 366 7.55 -12.85 -26.33
CA SER A 366 7.01 -12.95 -27.68
C SER A 366 6.93 -11.55 -28.28
N ALA A 367 7.50 -11.36 -29.46
CA ALA A 367 7.48 -10.10 -30.20
C ALA A 367 6.19 -9.92 -31.03
N ASN A 368 5.29 -10.91 -31.03
CA ASN A 368 4.05 -10.86 -31.79
C ASN A 368 3.09 -9.82 -31.22
N GLY A 369 2.43 -9.07 -32.09
CA GLY A 369 1.41 -8.09 -31.76
C GLY A 369 0.15 -8.32 -32.58
N MET A 370 -1.00 -7.91 -32.05
CA MET A 370 -2.28 -7.96 -32.71
C MET A 370 -2.97 -6.59 -32.64
N TYR A 371 -3.41 -6.08 -33.77
CA TYR A 371 -4.17 -4.84 -33.89
C TYR A 371 -5.63 -5.17 -34.16
N LEU A 372 -6.49 -4.88 -33.19
CA LEU A 372 -7.93 -5.10 -33.28
C LEU A 372 -8.67 -3.77 -33.40
N GLY A 373 -9.70 -3.75 -34.23
CA GLY A 373 -10.53 -2.55 -34.40
C GLY A 373 -11.47 -2.70 -35.59
N SER A 374 -12.52 -1.88 -35.66
CA SER A 374 -13.43 -1.79 -36.79
C SER A 374 -12.76 -1.21 -38.03
N THR A 375 -13.41 -1.33 -39.19
CA THR A 375 -12.95 -0.70 -40.43
C THR A 375 -12.90 0.82 -40.23
N GLY A 376 -11.82 1.47 -40.70
CA GLY A 376 -11.62 2.91 -40.53
C GLY A 376 -11.02 3.36 -39.18
N SER A 377 -10.77 2.46 -38.23
CA SER A 377 -10.24 2.80 -36.90
C SER A 377 -8.73 3.12 -36.85
N GLY A 378 -8.05 3.20 -37.99
CA GLY A 378 -6.62 3.53 -38.07
C GLY A 378 -5.65 2.37 -37.79
N LYS A 379 -6.10 1.10 -37.80
CA LYS A 379 -5.25 -0.08 -37.55
C LYS A 379 -3.96 -0.12 -38.39
N SER A 380 -4.11 0.10 -39.70
CA SER A 380 -2.96 0.07 -40.63
C SER A 380 -1.99 1.22 -40.36
N PHE A 381 -2.48 2.37 -39.92
CA PHE A 381 -1.64 3.49 -39.53
C PHE A 381 -0.88 3.18 -38.22
N ALA A 382 -1.58 2.62 -37.24
CA ALA A 382 -0.95 2.21 -35.97
C ALA A 382 0.13 1.13 -36.19
N ALA A 383 -0.13 0.15 -37.07
CA ALA A 383 0.84 -0.91 -37.39
C ALA A 383 2.07 -0.39 -38.14
N LYS A 384 1.93 0.63 -38.97
CA LYS A 384 3.07 1.25 -39.69
C LYS A 384 3.96 2.12 -38.79
N ARG A 385 3.47 2.51 -37.61
CA ARG A 385 4.23 3.30 -36.65
C ARG A 385 5.33 2.49 -35.93
N GLU A 386 5.18 1.19 -35.84
CA GLU A 386 6.17 0.24 -35.30
C GLU A 386 7.17 -0.19 -36.37
#